data_18fdbf5c2be7639bb80e47b0e04b366a
#
_entry.id   18fdbf5c2be7639bb80e47b0e04b366a
#
_cell.length_a   1.000
_cell.length_b   1.000
_cell.length_c   1.000
_cell.angle_alpha   90.00
_cell.angle_beta   90.00
_cell.angle_gamma   90.00
#
_symmetry.space_group_name_H-M   'P 1'
#
loop_
_entity.id
_entity.type
_entity.pdbx_description
1 polymer ?
#
loop_
_entity_poly.entity_id
_entity_poly.type
_entity_poly.pdbx_seq_one_letter_code
_entity_poly.pdbx_strand_id
1 'polypeptide(L)'
;MTVKSLIQPDSQDLLGKIHFNSKQGEIWLDEQRMLLVHSAVMGLLRKELLDTLGTERAKGFLMRFGYQSGMRDAEFAKKLRPDMPDEAVFMAGPQLHAIEGMVEATPTVMDFDVEKGTFHAEFDWHNSHEVDTHIASYGCSSVPICWTLCGYASGFTSYFMKR
;
A
#
# COMPACT_ATOMS: atom_id res chain seq x y z
N MET A 1 16.00 -19.66 -1.31
CA MET A 1 14.98 -20.45 -0.55
C MET A 1 13.67 -20.33 -1.29
N THR A 2 13.10 -21.45 -1.67
CA THR A 2 11.82 -21.53 -2.36
C THR A 2 10.74 -20.94 -1.47
N VAL A 3 9.85 -20.13 -2.02
CA VAL A 3 8.62 -19.66 -1.36
C VAL A 3 7.94 -20.89 -0.75
N LYS A 4 8.18 -21.15 0.54
CA LYS A 4 7.22 -21.96 1.32
C LYS A 4 5.90 -21.25 1.10
N SER A 5 4.88 -21.99 0.69
CA SER A 5 3.54 -21.44 0.54
C SER A 5 3.24 -20.67 1.82
N LEU A 6 3.51 -19.37 1.78
CA LEU A 6 2.96 -18.44 2.76
C LEU A 6 1.47 -18.66 2.59
N ILE A 7 0.85 -19.27 3.58
CA ILE A 7 -0.59 -19.32 3.68
C ILE A 7 -0.97 -17.84 3.71
N GLN A 8 -1.30 -17.29 2.55
CA GLN A 8 -1.88 -15.96 2.49
C GLN A 8 -3.19 -16.10 3.26
N PRO A 9 -3.31 -15.46 4.43
CA PRO A 9 -4.61 -15.42 5.08
C PRO A 9 -5.59 -14.88 4.05
N ASP A 10 -6.74 -15.53 3.92
CA ASP A 10 -7.80 -15.02 3.06
C ASP A 10 -8.10 -13.58 3.48
N SER A 11 -8.19 -12.65 2.51
CA SER A 11 -8.55 -11.26 2.78
C SER A 11 -9.98 -11.08 3.31
N GLN A 12 -10.77 -12.15 3.40
CA GLN A 12 -12.13 -12.15 3.94
C GLN A 12 -12.19 -11.66 5.39
N ASP A 13 -11.16 -11.93 6.19
CA ASP A 13 -11.04 -11.41 7.56
C ASP A 13 -11.00 -9.87 7.60
N LEU A 14 -10.37 -9.24 6.61
CA LEU A 14 -10.27 -7.79 6.44
C LEU A 14 -11.55 -7.21 5.82
N LEU A 15 -12.06 -7.84 4.76
CA LEU A 15 -13.29 -7.41 4.08
C LEU A 15 -14.50 -7.41 5.03
N GLY A 16 -14.59 -8.41 5.91
CA GLY A 16 -15.65 -8.50 6.92
C GLY A 16 -15.64 -7.37 7.96
N LYS A 17 -14.54 -6.60 8.06
CA LYS A 17 -14.40 -5.44 8.96
C LYS A 17 -14.78 -4.11 8.31
N ILE A 18 -15.16 -4.10 7.02
CA ILE A 18 -15.59 -2.88 6.33
C ILE A 18 -17.06 -2.61 6.64
N HIS A 19 -17.34 -1.41 7.14
CA HIS A 19 -18.68 -0.97 7.47
C HIS A 19 -19.03 0.33 6.75
N PHE A 20 -20.17 0.33 6.06
CA PHE A 20 -20.72 1.51 5.40
C PHE A 20 -21.88 2.07 6.22
N ASN A 21 -21.77 3.32 6.65
CA ASN A 21 -22.82 4.07 7.32
C ASN A 21 -23.20 5.28 6.46
N SER A 22 -23.98 5.05 5.42
CA SER A 22 -24.39 6.08 4.46
C SER A 22 -25.26 7.19 5.09
N LYS A 23 -25.97 6.92 6.20
CA LYS A 23 -26.77 7.92 6.92
C LYS A 23 -25.92 8.97 7.60
N GLN A 24 -24.72 8.60 8.04
CA GLN A 24 -23.74 9.50 8.66
C GLN A 24 -22.62 9.91 7.69
N GLY A 25 -22.60 9.38 6.48
CA GLY A 25 -21.54 9.64 5.52
C GLY A 25 -20.21 9.03 5.93
N GLU A 26 -20.22 7.81 6.47
CA GLU A 26 -19.05 7.17 7.06
C GLU A 26 -18.77 5.80 6.46
N ILE A 27 -17.48 5.54 6.25
CA ILE A 27 -16.96 4.23 5.91
C ILE A 27 -15.85 3.92 6.91
N TRP A 28 -15.85 2.72 7.48
CA TRP A 28 -14.88 2.27 8.45
C TRP A 28 -14.30 0.91 8.03
N LEU A 29 -13.02 0.73 8.23
CA LEU A 29 -12.37 -0.58 8.27
C LEU A 29 -11.91 -0.77 9.72
N ASP A 30 -12.65 -1.58 10.48
CA ASP A 30 -12.49 -1.69 11.92
C ASP A 30 -12.57 -0.29 12.60
N GLU A 31 -11.51 0.18 13.24
CA GLU A 31 -11.41 1.51 13.87
C GLU A 31 -10.89 2.61 12.92
N GLN A 32 -10.45 2.23 11.71
CA GLN A 32 -9.85 3.16 10.75
C GLN A 32 -10.94 3.81 9.88
N ARG A 33 -11.04 5.13 9.90
CA ARG A 33 -11.92 5.88 9.00
C ARG A 33 -11.41 5.79 7.57
N MET A 34 -12.27 5.35 6.65
CA MET A 34 -11.99 5.22 5.23
C MET A 34 -12.71 6.28 4.40
N LEU A 35 -12.20 6.52 3.20
CA LEU A 35 -12.83 7.34 2.17
C LEU A 35 -12.97 6.52 0.90
N LEU A 36 -14.12 6.61 0.24
CA LEU A 36 -14.31 6.06 -1.10
C LEU A 36 -14.26 7.23 -2.08
N VAL A 37 -13.17 7.30 -2.84
CA VAL A 37 -12.96 8.35 -3.86
C VAL A 37 -12.65 7.72 -5.21
N HIS A 38 -12.96 8.41 -6.28
CA HIS A 38 -12.57 7.95 -7.61
C HIS A 38 -11.05 8.02 -7.77
N SER A 39 -10.43 7.02 -8.38
CA SER A 39 -8.99 7.03 -8.66
C SER A 39 -8.56 8.26 -9.48
N ALA A 40 -9.43 8.75 -10.36
CA ALA A 40 -9.21 9.99 -11.12
C ALA A 40 -8.99 11.23 -10.23
N VAL A 41 -9.60 11.29 -9.03
CA VAL A 41 -9.38 12.39 -8.07
C VAL A 41 -7.95 12.36 -7.54
N MET A 42 -7.43 11.15 -7.26
CA MET A 42 -6.03 10.96 -6.88
C MET A 42 -5.09 11.32 -8.02
N GLY A 43 -5.47 11.00 -9.26
CA GLY A 43 -4.76 11.42 -10.47
C GLY A 43 -4.70 12.94 -10.63
N LEU A 44 -5.79 13.65 -10.38
CA LEU A 44 -5.83 15.11 -10.40
C LEU A 44 -4.93 15.72 -9.32
N LEU A 45 -4.97 15.19 -8.09
CA LEU A 45 -4.06 15.63 -7.03
C LEU A 45 -2.60 15.44 -7.43
N ARG A 46 -2.27 14.26 -7.99
CA ARG A 46 -0.93 13.97 -8.49
C ARG A 46 -0.52 14.93 -9.60
N LYS A 47 -1.42 15.19 -10.54
CA LYS A 47 -1.18 16.13 -11.64
C LYS A 47 -0.89 17.53 -11.12
N GLU A 48 -1.69 18.03 -10.19
CA GLU A 48 -1.50 19.35 -9.58
C GLU A 48 -0.16 19.47 -8.84
N LEU A 49 0.26 18.41 -8.13
CA LEU A 49 1.58 18.36 -7.50
C LEU A 49 2.72 18.43 -8.53
N LEU A 50 2.61 17.70 -9.64
CA LEU A 50 3.61 17.71 -10.71
C LEU A 50 3.70 19.07 -11.40
N ASP A 51 2.56 19.66 -11.74
CA ASP A 51 2.49 20.94 -12.45
C ASP A 51 2.97 22.10 -11.57
N THR A 52 2.70 22.05 -10.26
CA THR A 52 3.06 23.13 -9.32
C THR A 52 4.48 23.02 -8.80
N LEU A 53 4.93 21.81 -8.45
CA LEU A 53 6.22 21.58 -7.77
C LEU A 53 7.33 21.12 -8.71
N GLY A 54 6.99 20.67 -9.90
CA GLY A 54 7.89 19.95 -10.79
C GLY A 54 8.14 18.52 -10.34
N THR A 55 8.64 17.69 -11.25
CA THR A 55 8.74 16.22 -11.10
C THR A 55 9.50 15.79 -9.85
N GLU A 56 10.69 16.34 -9.60
CA GLU A 56 11.55 15.88 -8.51
C GLU A 56 10.95 16.19 -7.11
N ARG A 57 10.36 17.37 -6.95
CA ARG A 57 9.73 17.73 -5.67
C ARG A 57 8.44 16.96 -5.44
N ALA A 58 7.62 16.80 -6.48
CA ALA A 58 6.38 16.01 -6.43
C ALA A 58 6.69 14.54 -6.10
N LYS A 59 7.70 13.94 -6.76
CA LYS A 59 8.21 12.60 -6.44
C LYS A 59 8.60 12.48 -4.97
N GLY A 60 9.43 13.39 -4.48
CA GLY A 60 9.86 13.38 -3.08
C GLY A 60 8.70 13.55 -2.09
N PHE A 61 7.69 14.37 -2.44
CA PHE A 61 6.47 14.52 -1.65
C PHE A 61 5.66 13.20 -1.61
N LEU A 62 5.37 12.63 -2.77
CA LEU A 62 4.57 11.41 -2.91
C LEU A 62 5.23 10.20 -2.23
N MET A 63 6.56 10.06 -2.34
CA MET A 63 7.30 9.02 -1.63
C MET A 63 7.20 9.17 -0.11
N ARG A 64 7.35 10.39 0.43
CA ARG A 64 7.21 10.61 1.88
C ARG A 64 5.78 10.41 2.36
N PHE A 65 4.81 10.85 1.58
CA PHE A 65 3.40 10.61 1.87
C PHE A 65 3.10 9.12 1.93
N GLY A 66 3.54 8.36 0.91
CA GLY A 66 3.41 6.90 0.89
C GLY A 66 4.11 6.25 2.08
N TYR A 67 5.34 6.67 2.41
CA TYR A 67 6.08 6.15 3.55
C TYR A 67 5.30 6.28 4.87
N GLN A 68 4.75 7.47 5.15
CA GLN A 68 3.95 7.70 6.36
C GLN A 68 2.66 6.89 6.36
N SER A 69 2.03 6.71 5.21
CA SER A 69 0.85 5.85 5.06
C SER A 69 1.22 4.39 5.37
N GLY A 70 2.29 3.87 4.76
CA GLY A 70 2.76 2.51 5.01
C GLY A 70 3.11 2.21 6.47
N MET A 71 3.74 3.15 7.16
CA MET A 71 4.01 3.03 8.60
C MET A 71 2.72 2.89 9.43
N ARG A 72 1.72 3.71 9.13
CA ARG A 72 0.41 3.68 9.83
C ARG A 72 -0.34 2.39 9.55
N ASP A 73 -0.34 1.94 8.31
CA ASP A 73 -1.03 0.71 7.94
C ASP A 73 -0.34 -0.53 8.49
N ALA A 74 0.98 -0.51 8.65
CA ALA A 74 1.71 -1.57 9.35
C ALA A 74 1.32 -1.66 10.83
N GLU A 75 1.21 -0.52 11.52
CA GLU A 75 0.68 -0.47 12.88
C GLU A 75 -0.76 -0.98 12.96
N PHE A 76 -1.59 -0.56 12.00
CA PHE A 76 -2.99 -0.99 11.90
C PHE A 76 -3.10 -2.49 11.62
N ALA A 77 -2.30 -3.03 10.70
CA ALA A 77 -2.26 -4.47 10.40
C ALA A 77 -1.94 -5.31 11.65
N LYS A 78 -1.04 -4.83 12.50
CA LYS A 78 -0.77 -5.48 13.80
C LYS A 78 -1.99 -5.51 14.72
N LYS A 79 -2.78 -4.44 14.75
CA LYS A 79 -4.03 -4.38 15.54
C LYS A 79 -5.11 -5.30 14.97
N LEU A 80 -5.19 -5.42 13.65
CA LEU A 80 -6.15 -6.29 12.96
C LEU A 80 -5.86 -7.79 13.17
N ARG A 81 -4.58 -8.15 13.34
CA ARG A 81 -4.10 -9.54 13.45
C ARG A 81 -3.13 -9.71 14.62
N PRO A 82 -3.56 -9.47 15.88
CA PRO A 82 -2.68 -9.40 17.03
C PRO A 82 -1.98 -10.74 17.36
N ASP A 83 -2.64 -11.85 17.05
CA ASP A 83 -2.17 -13.20 17.40
C ASP A 83 -1.37 -13.88 16.27
N MET A 84 -1.17 -13.17 15.15
CA MET A 84 -0.43 -13.71 14.01
C MET A 84 1.07 -13.37 14.09
N PRO A 85 1.95 -14.26 13.57
CA PRO A 85 3.37 -13.95 13.45
C PRO A 85 3.61 -12.80 12.47
N ASP A 86 4.73 -12.08 12.64
CA ASP A 86 5.06 -10.86 11.88
C ASP A 86 5.02 -11.07 10.37
N GLU A 87 5.46 -12.22 9.87
CA GLU A 87 5.43 -12.54 8.44
C GLU A 87 4.00 -12.62 7.89
N ALA A 88 3.07 -13.19 8.67
CA ALA A 88 1.66 -13.27 8.28
C ALA A 88 0.96 -11.91 8.38
N VAL A 89 1.32 -11.09 9.38
CA VAL A 89 0.84 -9.72 9.51
C VAL A 89 1.39 -8.84 8.38
N PHE A 90 2.67 -9.03 7.99
CA PHE A 90 3.29 -8.31 6.88
C PHE A 90 2.49 -8.46 5.58
N MET A 91 1.93 -9.64 5.33
CA MET A 91 1.09 -9.89 4.15
C MET A 91 -0.24 -9.11 4.17
N ALA A 92 -0.63 -8.51 5.29
CA ALA A 92 -1.79 -7.61 5.31
C ALA A 92 -1.58 -6.35 4.45
N GLY A 93 -0.35 -5.86 4.27
CA GLY A 93 -0.05 -4.69 3.44
C GLY A 93 -0.52 -4.85 1.99
N PRO A 94 -0.05 -5.87 1.25
CA PRO A 94 -0.57 -6.18 -0.09
C PRO A 94 -2.08 -6.38 -0.13
N GLN A 95 -2.68 -7.01 0.89
CA GLN A 95 -4.12 -7.25 0.96
C GLN A 95 -4.91 -5.96 1.19
N LEU A 96 -4.45 -5.07 2.06
CA LEU A 96 -5.05 -3.74 2.27
C LEU A 96 -5.03 -2.94 0.97
N HIS A 97 -3.90 -2.87 0.28
CA HIS A 97 -3.79 -2.20 -1.00
C HIS A 97 -4.75 -2.74 -2.06
N ALA A 98 -4.95 -4.06 -2.12
CA ALA A 98 -5.92 -4.66 -3.04
C ALA A 98 -7.36 -4.29 -2.67
N ILE A 99 -7.71 -4.31 -1.37
CA ILE A 99 -9.04 -3.92 -0.86
C ILE A 99 -9.32 -2.44 -1.11
N GLU A 100 -8.31 -1.59 -0.95
CA GLU A 100 -8.39 -0.14 -1.18
C GLU A 100 -8.42 0.24 -2.67
N GLY A 101 -8.17 -0.71 -3.56
CA GLY A 101 -8.11 -0.48 -5.00
C GLY A 101 -6.85 0.27 -5.43
N MET A 102 -5.77 0.19 -4.66
CA MET A 102 -4.51 0.88 -4.94
C MET A 102 -3.66 0.11 -5.95
N VAL A 103 -3.42 -1.17 -5.69
CA VAL A 103 -2.61 -2.07 -6.51
C VAL A 103 -2.81 -3.51 -6.07
N GLU A 104 -2.77 -4.45 -7.00
CA GLU A 104 -2.61 -5.86 -6.71
C GLU A 104 -1.09 -6.16 -6.63
N ALA A 105 -0.60 -6.48 -5.43
CA ALA A 105 0.80 -6.77 -5.19
C ALA A 105 0.97 -8.25 -4.79
N THR A 106 1.56 -9.04 -5.69
CA THR A 106 1.77 -10.48 -5.50
C THR A 106 3.25 -10.76 -5.23
N PRO A 107 3.61 -11.36 -4.08
CA PRO A 107 5.01 -11.69 -3.77
C PRO A 107 5.52 -12.80 -4.67
N THR A 108 6.67 -12.60 -5.29
CA THR A 108 7.42 -13.60 -6.07
C THR A 108 8.63 -14.11 -5.31
N VAL A 109 9.24 -13.26 -4.49
CA VAL A 109 10.32 -13.63 -3.57
C VAL A 109 10.01 -13.00 -2.21
N MET A 110 10.22 -13.76 -1.12
CA MET A 110 10.11 -13.25 0.24
C MET A 110 11.16 -13.91 1.12
N ASP A 111 12.11 -13.12 1.61
CA ASP A 111 13.08 -13.47 2.65
C ASP A 111 13.01 -12.41 3.74
N PHE A 112 12.36 -12.77 4.84
CA PHE A 112 12.01 -11.85 5.91
C PHE A 112 12.42 -12.47 7.25
N ASP A 113 13.40 -11.85 7.91
CA ASP A 113 13.92 -12.29 9.20
C ASP A 113 14.18 -11.06 10.09
N VAL A 114 13.23 -10.77 10.97
CA VAL A 114 13.29 -9.61 11.87
C VAL A 114 14.42 -9.74 12.87
N GLU A 115 14.71 -10.97 13.35
CA GLU A 115 15.74 -11.20 14.35
C GLU A 115 17.15 -10.97 13.79
N LYS A 116 17.39 -11.41 12.56
CA LYS A 116 18.64 -11.15 11.83
C LYS A 116 18.70 -9.76 11.21
N GLY A 117 17.57 -9.04 11.15
CA GLY A 117 17.49 -7.74 10.48
C GLY A 117 17.69 -7.81 8.97
N THR A 118 17.35 -8.95 8.34
CA THR A 118 17.43 -9.14 6.89
C THR A 118 16.05 -9.11 6.24
N PHE A 119 15.96 -8.40 5.13
CA PHE A 119 14.76 -8.32 4.32
C PHE A 119 15.12 -8.28 2.84
N HIS A 120 14.56 -9.19 2.08
CA HIS A 120 14.57 -9.15 0.63
C HIS A 120 13.22 -9.67 0.12
N ALA A 121 12.52 -8.85 -0.67
CA ALA A 121 11.26 -9.27 -1.27
C ALA A 121 11.11 -8.70 -2.68
N GLU A 122 10.49 -9.49 -3.55
CA GLU A 122 10.11 -9.08 -4.89
C GLU A 122 8.61 -9.27 -5.05
N PHE A 123 7.96 -8.31 -5.70
CA PHE A 123 6.52 -8.31 -5.94
C PHE A 123 6.23 -7.97 -7.38
N ASP A 124 5.31 -8.70 -7.99
CA ASP A 124 4.64 -8.28 -9.21
C ASP A 124 3.47 -7.37 -8.86
N TRP A 125 3.42 -6.20 -9.50
CA TRP A 125 2.36 -5.21 -9.30
C TRP A 125 1.46 -5.13 -10.52
N HIS A 126 0.17 -5.39 -10.34
CA HIS A 126 -0.85 -5.30 -11.36
C HIS A 126 -1.91 -4.26 -10.98
N ASN A 127 -2.56 -3.65 -11.97
CA ASN A 127 -3.68 -2.72 -11.77
C ASN A 127 -3.33 -1.52 -10.86
N SER A 128 -2.13 -0.95 -11.00
CA SER A 128 -1.72 0.20 -10.20
C SER A 128 -2.49 1.46 -10.58
N HIS A 129 -3.24 2.06 -9.64
CA HIS A 129 -3.94 3.32 -9.88
C HIS A 129 -3.01 4.47 -10.23
N GLU A 130 -1.75 4.48 -9.74
CA GLU A 130 -0.75 5.51 -10.12
C GLU A 130 -0.36 5.40 -11.58
N VAL A 131 -0.26 4.17 -12.12
CA VAL A 131 0.02 3.94 -13.55
C VAL A 131 -1.15 4.42 -14.40
N ASP A 132 -2.36 3.99 -14.07
CA ASP A 132 -3.56 4.32 -14.85
C ASP A 132 -3.79 5.83 -14.92
N THR A 133 -3.69 6.51 -13.79
CA THR A 133 -3.89 7.97 -13.72
C THR A 133 -2.73 8.75 -14.35
N HIS A 134 -1.51 8.22 -14.30
CA HIS A 134 -0.36 8.82 -15.00
C HIS A 134 -0.52 8.70 -16.51
N ILE A 135 -0.85 7.52 -17.02
CA ILE A 135 -1.07 7.30 -18.45
C ILE A 135 -2.19 8.19 -18.97
N ALA A 136 -3.28 8.33 -18.23
CA ALA A 136 -4.39 9.20 -18.59
C ALA A 136 -4.00 10.69 -18.72
N SER A 137 -3.01 11.15 -17.94
CA SER A 137 -2.61 12.57 -17.91
C SER A 137 -1.39 12.89 -18.77
N TYR A 138 -0.44 11.95 -18.90
CA TYR A 138 0.89 12.18 -19.46
C TYR A 138 1.32 11.14 -20.51
N GLY A 139 0.55 10.06 -20.70
CA GLY A 139 0.95 8.93 -21.54
C GLY A 139 1.93 7.99 -20.84
N CYS A 140 2.53 7.09 -21.64
CA CYS A 140 3.51 6.12 -21.12
C CYS A 140 4.80 6.80 -20.68
N SER A 141 5.34 6.39 -19.53
CA SER A 141 6.61 6.86 -19.00
C SER A 141 7.74 5.86 -19.33
N SER A 142 8.95 6.38 -19.61
CA SER A 142 10.17 5.57 -19.73
C SER A 142 10.87 5.31 -18.38
N VAL A 143 10.35 5.86 -17.29
CA VAL A 143 10.89 5.70 -15.93
C VAL A 143 9.80 5.27 -14.96
N PRO A 144 10.15 4.60 -13.83
CA PRO A 144 9.17 4.22 -12.82
C PRO A 144 8.44 5.43 -12.23
N ILE A 145 7.10 5.32 -12.08
CA ILE A 145 6.24 6.44 -11.66
C ILE A 145 5.37 6.10 -10.42
N CYS A 146 5.39 4.88 -9.92
CA CYS A 146 4.63 4.44 -8.75
C CYS A 146 5.29 4.93 -7.44
N TRP A 147 5.40 6.24 -7.27
CA TRP A 147 6.19 6.82 -6.17
C TRP A 147 5.51 6.69 -4.81
N THR A 148 4.19 6.87 -4.76
CA THR A 148 3.43 6.69 -3.51
C THR A 148 3.49 5.23 -3.06
N LEU A 149 3.28 4.30 -3.98
CA LEU A 149 3.33 2.87 -3.70
C LEU A 149 4.72 2.40 -3.27
N CYS A 150 5.79 2.91 -3.92
CA CYS A 150 7.17 2.63 -3.47
C CYS A 150 7.44 3.19 -2.07
N GLY A 151 6.95 4.39 -1.79
CA GLY A 151 7.03 4.99 -0.45
C GLY A 151 6.31 4.13 0.57
N TYR A 152 5.09 3.71 0.27
CA TYR A 152 4.28 2.84 1.13
C TYR A 152 5.00 1.53 1.45
N ALA A 153 5.47 0.81 0.44
CA ALA A 153 6.22 -0.43 0.63
C ALA A 153 7.44 -0.24 1.54
N SER A 154 8.16 0.89 1.37
CA SER A 154 9.29 1.24 2.24
C SER A 154 8.86 1.51 3.68
N GLY A 155 7.80 2.30 3.91
CA GLY A 155 7.30 2.62 5.24
C GLY A 155 6.75 1.38 5.96
N PHE A 156 5.94 0.60 5.27
CA PHE A 156 5.37 -0.64 5.79
C PHE A 156 6.48 -1.62 6.23
N THR A 157 7.47 -1.84 5.36
CA THR A 157 8.64 -2.67 5.67
C THR A 157 9.45 -2.13 6.84
N SER A 158 9.71 -0.81 6.87
CA SER A 158 10.48 -0.17 7.94
C SER A 158 9.86 -0.38 9.32
N TYR A 159 8.54 -0.38 9.43
CA TYR A 159 7.83 -0.66 10.68
C TYR A 159 8.17 -2.05 11.22
N PHE A 160 8.10 -3.09 10.40
CA PHE A 160 8.40 -4.46 10.81
C PHE A 160 9.89 -4.66 11.08
N MET A 161 10.75 -4.03 10.28
CA MET A 161 12.20 -4.12 10.44
C MET A 161 12.75 -3.20 11.54
N LYS A 162 11.89 -2.40 12.21
CA LYS A 162 12.26 -1.45 13.28
C LYS A 162 13.35 -0.46 12.86
N ARG A 163 13.24 0.10 11.66
CA ARG A 163 14.20 1.01 11.04
C ARG A 163 13.56 2.33 10.62
#